data_2e1656476a359d091c663e3c743121e8
#
_entry.id   2e1656476a359d091c663e3c743121e8
#
_cell.length_a   1.000
_cell.length_b   1.000
_cell.length_c   1.000
_cell.angle_alpha   90.00
_cell.angle_beta   90.00
_cell.angle_gamma   90.00
#
_symmetry.space_group_name_H-M   'P 1'
#
loop_
_entity.id
_entity.type
_entity.pdbx_description
1 polymer ?
#
loop_
_entity_poly.entity_id
_entity_poly.type
_entity_poly.pdbx_seq_one_letter_code
_entity_poly.pdbx_strand_id
1 'polypeptide(L)'
;MNKLNLLLVLSFIVSISIAQVPAKIKKNKSYTSQSGLMLTVFEINKNAPKADSGDFISVHYVGKLADGTEFDASYNRQQPIAFTLGVGKVIKGWDEGLQYLHVGDSASFVIPPEIGYGARDKGNIPPNSTLYFTVKVVDLKQAVKPYDVSKLDTVKLDSGLSYIIVAKGKGDGIQVGEKAFLQYSGYFTDGKKFDSSHDNGGKSFDFILGRHRVIDGWELGLIGMKEGEKRRLNVPYALAYGENGRQPIPPKSDLVFDIEMEKIERIDYPQFDLAGKDTITLPSGLKYIVALATDGEKVLPHDEVI
;
A
#
# COMPACT_ATOMS: atom_id res chain seq x y z
N MET A 1 58.74 35.43 -39.42
CA MET A 1 58.52 34.10 -38.87
C MET A 1 57.97 34.31 -37.43
N ASN A 2 56.66 34.39 -37.29
CA ASN A 2 56.01 34.59 -35.99
C ASN A 2 55.69 33.24 -35.36
N LYS A 3 56.26 32.99 -34.20
CA LYS A 3 55.94 31.80 -33.38
C LYS A 3 54.68 32.15 -32.54
N LEU A 4 53.58 31.47 -32.85
CA LEU A 4 52.35 31.53 -32.11
C LEU A 4 52.50 30.59 -30.89
N ASN A 5 52.60 31.15 -29.69
CA ASN A 5 52.56 30.40 -28.46
C ASN A 5 51.11 29.99 -28.11
N LEU A 6 50.80 28.70 -28.27
CA LEU A 6 49.53 28.11 -27.86
C LEU A 6 49.59 27.86 -26.35
N LEU A 7 48.89 28.70 -25.57
CA LEU A 7 48.69 28.50 -24.14
C LEU A 7 47.66 27.42 -23.92
N LEU A 8 48.04 26.23 -23.49
CA LEU A 8 47.16 25.15 -23.11
C LEU A 8 46.60 25.46 -21.73
N VAL A 9 45.36 25.95 -21.66
CA VAL A 9 44.62 26.07 -20.37
C VAL A 9 44.11 24.70 -19.99
N LEU A 10 44.80 24.04 -19.06
CA LEU A 10 44.36 22.82 -18.42
C LEU A 10 43.24 23.18 -17.43
N SER A 11 41.98 23.03 -17.84
CA SER A 11 40.86 23.11 -16.92
C SER A 11 40.84 21.85 -16.05
N PHE A 12 41.26 21.98 -14.80
CA PHE A 12 41.00 20.97 -13.76
C PHE A 12 39.49 20.90 -13.52
N ILE A 13 38.83 19.95 -14.15
CA ILE A 13 37.47 19.55 -13.74
C ILE A 13 37.66 18.78 -12.43
N VAL A 14 37.50 19.49 -11.30
CA VAL A 14 37.32 18.83 -9.99
C VAL A 14 35.96 18.10 -10.06
N SER A 15 35.98 16.82 -10.38
CA SER A 15 34.83 15.97 -10.22
C SER A 15 34.54 15.85 -8.71
N ILE A 16 33.64 16.68 -8.21
CA ILE A 16 33.08 16.49 -6.88
C ILE A 16 32.27 15.19 -6.98
N SER A 17 32.88 14.09 -6.57
CA SER A 17 32.18 12.83 -6.36
C SER A 17 31.19 13.05 -5.22
N ILE A 18 29.94 13.37 -5.53
CA ILE A 18 28.87 13.41 -4.55
C ILE A 18 28.71 11.97 -4.07
N ALA A 19 29.23 11.70 -2.88
CA ALA A 19 29.20 10.36 -2.31
C ALA A 19 27.75 10.01 -1.98
N GLN A 20 27.20 9.06 -2.73
CA GLN A 20 25.90 8.48 -2.43
C GLN A 20 25.99 7.80 -1.06
N VAL A 21 24.98 8.02 -0.18
CA VAL A 21 24.93 7.32 1.10
C VAL A 21 24.94 5.82 0.81
N PRO A 22 25.92 5.06 1.33
CA PRO A 22 26.07 3.66 0.97
C PRO A 22 24.94 2.82 1.55
N ALA A 23 24.58 1.73 0.88
CA ALA A 23 23.57 0.79 1.38
C ALA A 23 23.90 0.21 2.77
N LYS A 24 25.18 0.19 3.15
CA LYS A 24 25.66 -0.25 4.48
C LYS A 24 26.22 0.92 5.26
N ILE A 25 25.40 1.52 6.12
CA ILE A 25 25.83 2.57 7.05
C ILE A 25 26.65 1.96 8.20
N LYS A 26 27.70 2.67 8.60
CA LYS A 26 28.52 2.32 9.76
C LYS A 26 28.16 3.25 10.94
N LYS A 27 28.15 2.70 12.15
CA LYS A 27 27.93 3.43 13.39
C LYS A 27 29.00 4.54 13.54
N ASN A 28 28.54 5.72 14.00
CA ASN A 28 29.37 6.91 14.28
C ASN A 28 30.18 7.44 13.07
N LYS A 29 29.74 7.12 11.84
CA LYS A 29 30.30 7.69 10.61
C LYS A 29 29.27 8.60 9.95
N SER A 30 29.70 9.80 9.58
CA SER A 30 28.86 10.76 8.85
C SER A 30 28.87 10.48 7.36
N TYR A 31 27.71 10.67 6.74
CA TYR A 31 27.47 10.54 5.30
C TYR A 31 26.69 11.76 4.82
N THR A 32 27.00 12.23 3.62
CA THR A 32 26.24 13.31 2.98
C THR A 32 25.55 12.77 1.73
N SER A 33 24.25 12.97 1.61
CA SER A 33 23.46 12.57 0.47
C SER A 33 23.56 13.59 -0.67
N GLN A 34 23.00 13.23 -1.84
CA GLN A 34 22.93 14.15 -3.00
C GLN A 34 22.08 15.40 -2.73
N SER A 35 21.08 15.31 -1.85
CA SER A 35 20.24 16.44 -1.46
C SER A 35 20.93 17.40 -0.49
N GLY A 36 22.12 17.04 0.02
CA GLY A 36 22.83 17.78 1.05
C GLY A 36 22.50 17.36 2.48
N LEU A 37 21.63 16.38 2.69
CA LEU A 37 21.38 15.82 4.01
C LEU A 37 22.67 15.20 4.58
N MET A 38 23.12 15.65 5.75
CA MET A 38 24.17 14.96 6.49
C MET A 38 23.56 14.10 7.59
N LEU A 39 23.93 12.82 7.61
CA LEU A 39 23.40 11.80 8.50
C LEU A 39 24.55 11.11 9.24
N THR A 40 24.39 10.95 10.57
CA THR A 40 25.29 10.14 11.42
C THR A 40 24.43 9.22 12.27
N VAL A 41 24.60 7.91 12.16
CA VAL A 41 23.84 6.93 12.95
C VAL A 41 24.65 6.53 14.18
N PHE A 42 24.08 6.69 15.38
CA PHE A 42 24.71 6.37 16.66
C PHE A 42 24.41 4.95 17.14
N GLU A 43 23.19 4.47 16.90
CA GLU A 43 22.77 3.11 17.22
C GLU A 43 22.18 2.45 15.96
N ILE A 44 22.55 1.20 15.70
CA ILE A 44 22.11 0.45 14.52
C ILE A 44 21.57 -0.91 14.97
N ASN A 45 20.27 -1.15 14.75
CA ASN A 45 19.60 -2.42 15.01
C ASN A 45 19.27 -3.13 13.68
N LYS A 46 20.25 -3.80 13.11
CA LYS A 46 20.10 -4.47 11.80
C LYS A 46 19.10 -5.64 11.79
N ASN A 47 18.69 -6.12 12.96
CA ASN A 47 17.74 -7.24 13.08
C ASN A 47 16.28 -6.73 13.11
N ALA A 48 16.07 -5.44 13.26
CA ALA A 48 14.74 -4.83 13.23
C ALA A 48 14.37 -4.38 11.81
N PRO A 49 13.06 -4.19 11.54
CA PRO A 49 12.59 -3.67 10.27
C PRO A 49 13.23 -2.33 9.93
N LYS A 50 13.67 -2.18 8.68
CA LYS A 50 14.16 -0.93 8.12
C LYS A 50 12.99 -0.13 7.57
N ALA A 51 12.99 1.18 7.83
CA ALA A 51 11.97 2.09 7.32
C ALA A 51 12.07 2.29 5.81
N ASP A 52 10.92 2.37 5.15
CA ASP A 52 10.80 2.64 3.72
C ASP A 52 9.63 3.60 3.45
N SER A 53 9.61 4.16 2.24
CA SER A 53 8.49 5.03 1.81
C SER A 53 7.16 4.29 1.87
N GLY A 54 6.14 4.96 2.39
CA GLY A 54 4.81 4.41 2.63
C GLY A 54 4.60 3.82 4.03
N ASP A 55 5.67 3.50 4.76
CA ASP A 55 5.57 2.96 6.12
C ASP A 55 5.00 4.01 7.09
N PHE A 56 4.22 3.56 8.09
CA PHE A 56 3.78 4.39 9.19
C PHE A 56 4.80 4.27 10.32
N ILE A 57 5.51 5.38 10.60
CA ILE A 57 6.65 5.41 11.51
C ILE A 57 6.37 6.30 12.73
N SER A 58 6.90 5.90 13.89
CA SER A 58 6.89 6.69 15.14
C SER A 58 8.31 7.06 15.53
N VAL A 59 8.58 8.35 15.78
CA VAL A 59 9.91 8.90 15.98
C VAL A 59 9.93 9.85 17.16
N HIS A 60 10.85 9.62 18.09
CA HIS A 60 11.26 10.65 19.04
C HIS A 60 12.35 11.54 18.43
N TYR A 61 12.32 12.83 18.75
CA TYR A 61 13.28 13.78 18.22
C TYR A 61 13.51 14.98 19.13
N VAL A 62 14.65 15.63 18.87
CA VAL A 62 14.98 16.98 19.33
C VAL A 62 15.47 17.76 18.13
N GLY A 63 14.88 18.92 17.85
CA GLY A 63 15.25 19.84 16.77
C GLY A 63 15.88 21.12 17.30
N LYS A 64 17.06 21.48 16.77
CA LYS A 64 17.84 22.66 17.18
C LYS A 64 18.29 23.47 15.98
N LEU A 65 18.48 24.77 16.19
CA LEU A 65 19.16 25.69 15.27
C LEU A 65 20.70 25.55 15.42
N ALA A 66 21.45 26.24 14.55
CA ALA A 66 22.88 26.18 14.50
C ALA A 66 23.57 26.75 15.81
N ASP A 67 22.89 27.65 16.48
CA ASP A 67 23.35 28.22 17.76
C ASP A 67 23.04 27.31 18.98
N GLY A 68 22.40 26.14 18.72
CA GLY A 68 21.98 25.19 19.74
C GLY A 68 20.61 25.45 20.34
N THR A 69 19.92 26.52 19.95
CA THR A 69 18.54 26.83 20.39
C THR A 69 17.60 25.71 19.97
N GLU A 70 16.92 25.08 20.94
CA GLU A 70 15.90 24.08 20.71
C GLU A 70 14.61 24.75 20.23
N PHE A 71 14.11 24.34 19.06
CA PHE A 71 12.87 24.88 18.54
C PHE A 71 11.69 23.91 18.69
N ASP A 72 11.94 22.60 18.79
CA ASP A 72 10.90 21.59 19.05
C ASP A 72 11.52 20.27 19.54
N ALA A 73 10.78 19.56 20.42
CA ALA A 73 11.15 18.24 20.88
C ALA A 73 9.92 17.42 21.22
N SER A 74 9.88 16.16 20.75
CA SER A 74 8.81 15.21 21.07
C SER A 74 8.81 14.81 22.55
N TYR A 75 9.96 14.87 23.20
CA TYR A 75 10.11 14.56 24.63
C TYR A 75 9.34 15.54 25.52
N ASN A 76 9.18 16.79 25.10
CA ASN A 76 8.40 17.80 25.82
C ASN A 76 6.90 17.43 25.86
N ARG A 77 6.44 16.64 24.92
CA ARG A 77 5.06 16.12 24.82
C ARG A 77 4.93 14.69 25.36
N GLN A 78 6.03 14.06 25.73
CA GLN A 78 6.12 12.65 26.17
C GLN A 78 5.53 11.64 25.15
N GLN A 79 5.43 12.03 23.90
CA GLN A 79 4.88 11.20 22.82
C GLN A 79 5.73 11.36 21.55
N PRO A 80 6.06 10.26 20.85
CA PRO A 80 6.69 10.33 19.56
C PRO A 80 5.73 10.97 18.54
N ILE A 81 6.28 11.60 17.52
CA ILE A 81 5.49 11.96 16.34
C ILE A 81 5.30 10.71 15.47
N ALA A 82 4.09 10.52 14.94
CA ALA A 82 3.78 9.40 14.06
C ALA A 82 3.21 9.91 12.73
N PHE A 83 3.70 9.36 11.62
CA PHE A 83 3.29 9.78 10.27
C PHE A 83 3.66 8.74 9.22
N THR A 84 3.07 8.86 8.00
CA THR A 84 3.47 8.06 6.85
C THR A 84 4.72 8.66 6.21
N LEU A 85 5.79 7.87 6.11
CA LEU A 85 7.10 8.25 5.60
C LEU A 85 7.09 8.38 4.06
N GLY A 86 7.83 9.35 3.53
CA GLY A 86 8.09 9.49 2.09
C GLY A 86 6.93 10.08 1.26
N VAL A 87 5.86 10.59 1.92
CA VAL A 87 4.69 11.15 1.25
C VAL A 87 4.51 12.66 1.46
N GLY A 88 5.56 13.34 1.94
CA GLY A 88 5.57 14.79 2.13
C GLY A 88 4.79 15.29 3.35
N LYS A 89 4.57 14.44 4.35
CA LYS A 89 3.94 14.84 5.63
C LYS A 89 4.91 15.60 6.55
N VAL A 90 6.20 15.44 6.32
CA VAL A 90 7.30 16.09 7.04
C VAL A 90 8.25 16.77 6.05
N ILE A 91 9.26 17.48 6.53
CA ILE A 91 10.29 18.10 5.67
C ILE A 91 11.05 17.02 4.88
N LYS A 92 11.51 17.36 3.67
CA LYS A 92 12.17 16.42 2.76
C LYS A 92 13.37 15.70 3.39
N GLY A 93 14.14 16.42 4.21
CA GLY A 93 15.28 15.83 4.93
C GLY A 93 14.90 14.73 5.90
N TRP A 94 13.70 14.77 6.49
CA TRP A 94 13.15 13.69 7.31
C TRP A 94 12.66 12.52 6.44
N ASP A 95 11.87 12.81 5.40
CA ASP A 95 11.39 11.78 4.46
C ASP A 95 12.55 10.98 3.85
N GLU A 96 13.69 11.64 3.59
CA GLU A 96 14.90 10.98 3.12
C GLU A 96 15.68 10.25 4.24
N GLY A 97 15.99 10.98 5.32
CA GLY A 97 16.91 10.50 6.35
C GLY A 97 16.41 9.29 7.13
N LEU A 98 15.11 9.24 7.42
CA LEU A 98 14.50 8.14 8.16
C LEU A 98 14.49 6.82 7.37
N GLN A 99 14.49 6.86 6.04
CA GLN A 99 14.57 5.65 5.21
C GLN A 99 15.93 4.92 5.31
N TYR A 100 16.93 5.53 5.93
CA TYR A 100 18.20 4.85 6.20
C TYR A 100 18.18 4.07 7.52
N LEU A 101 17.16 4.23 8.39
CA LEU A 101 17.11 3.75 9.77
C LEU A 101 16.22 2.50 9.92
N HIS A 102 16.51 1.74 10.98
CA HIS A 102 15.69 0.62 11.47
C HIS A 102 14.99 1.01 12.78
N VAL A 103 14.01 0.25 13.18
CA VAL A 103 13.41 0.39 14.51
C VAL A 103 14.48 0.22 15.59
N GLY A 104 14.55 1.18 16.53
CA GLY A 104 15.55 1.25 17.59
C GLY A 104 16.79 2.07 17.22
N ASP A 105 17.02 2.38 15.94
CA ASP A 105 18.13 3.22 15.52
C ASP A 105 17.98 4.65 16.05
N SER A 106 19.12 5.26 16.38
CA SER A 106 19.24 6.69 16.67
C SER A 106 20.27 7.36 15.77
N ALA A 107 19.97 8.58 15.33
CA ALA A 107 20.79 9.31 14.39
C ALA A 107 20.74 10.81 14.61
N SER A 108 21.75 11.54 14.11
CA SER A 108 21.65 12.98 13.87
C SER A 108 21.49 13.26 12.39
N PHE A 109 20.68 14.27 12.08
CA PHE A 109 20.51 14.86 10.76
C PHE A 109 20.91 16.32 10.81
N VAL A 110 21.74 16.76 9.83
CA VAL A 110 21.92 18.16 9.51
C VAL A 110 21.23 18.41 8.18
N ILE A 111 20.20 19.22 8.22
CA ILE A 111 19.25 19.42 7.13
C ILE A 111 19.40 20.85 6.61
N PRO A 112 19.95 21.04 5.39
CA PRO A 112 20.04 22.36 4.79
C PRO A 112 18.65 22.90 4.44
N PRO A 113 18.52 24.24 4.26
CA PRO A 113 17.23 24.89 4.05
C PRO A 113 16.40 24.32 2.89
N GLU A 114 17.03 23.89 1.82
CA GLU A 114 16.39 23.42 0.56
C GLU A 114 15.55 22.15 0.76
N ILE A 115 15.93 21.34 1.76
CA ILE A 115 15.19 20.13 2.14
C ILE A 115 14.60 20.25 3.56
N GLY A 116 14.67 21.46 4.14
CA GLY A 116 14.04 21.89 5.39
C GLY A 116 12.81 22.78 5.12
N TYR A 117 12.80 23.96 5.74
CA TYR A 117 11.71 24.93 5.59
C TYR A 117 11.99 26.03 4.55
N GLY A 118 13.20 26.07 3.97
CA GLY A 118 13.59 27.06 2.96
C GLY A 118 13.53 28.51 3.47
N ALA A 119 13.06 29.40 2.64
CA ALA A 119 12.88 30.82 2.96
C ALA A 119 11.62 31.12 3.80
N ARG A 120 10.88 30.09 4.26
CA ARG A 120 9.68 30.28 5.06
C ARG A 120 10.04 30.57 6.51
N ASP A 121 9.49 31.66 7.05
CA ASP A 121 9.50 31.93 8.48
C ASP A 121 8.53 30.96 9.19
N LYS A 122 9.00 30.31 10.25
CA LYS A 122 8.20 29.40 11.08
C LYS A 122 8.14 29.89 12.54
N GLY A 123 8.29 31.18 12.75
CA GLY A 123 8.28 31.82 14.05
C GLY A 123 9.60 31.59 14.81
N ASN A 124 9.75 30.45 15.46
CA ASN A 124 10.99 30.07 16.18
C ASN A 124 12.08 29.48 15.27
N ILE A 125 11.84 29.38 13.96
CA ILE A 125 12.83 28.93 12.95
C ILE A 125 12.95 30.03 11.88
N PRO A 126 14.03 30.84 11.90
CA PRO A 126 14.25 31.87 10.91
C PRO A 126 14.32 31.36 9.47
N PRO A 127 14.03 32.17 8.45
CA PRO A 127 14.22 31.81 7.05
C PRO A 127 15.65 31.32 6.76
N ASN A 128 15.76 30.34 5.88
CA ASN A 128 17.03 29.73 5.44
C ASN A 128 17.87 29.12 6.56
N SER A 129 17.22 28.65 7.64
CA SER A 129 17.91 27.97 8.73
C SER A 129 18.33 26.56 8.36
N THR A 130 19.57 26.19 8.66
CA THR A 130 20.02 24.79 8.74
C THR A 130 19.48 24.19 10.03
N LEU A 131 18.88 23.01 9.95
CA LEU A 131 18.24 22.34 11.08
C LEU A 131 19.07 21.16 11.55
N TYR A 132 19.21 21.02 12.85
CA TYR A 132 19.92 19.94 13.51
C TYR A 132 18.93 19.07 14.28
N PHE A 133 18.75 17.82 13.87
CA PHE A 133 17.87 16.89 14.56
C PHE A 133 18.66 15.73 15.15
N THR A 134 18.30 15.35 16.37
CA THR A 134 18.57 14.01 16.88
C THR A 134 17.27 13.25 16.86
N VAL A 135 17.26 12.05 16.24
CA VAL A 135 16.06 11.23 16.05
C VAL A 135 16.27 9.83 16.61
N LYS A 136 15.17 9.21 17.06
CA LYS A 136 15.13 7.79 17.44
C LYS A 136 13.86 7.17 16.88
N VAL A 137 14.01 6.13 16.07
CA VAL A 137 12.86 5.36 15.55
C VAL A 137 12.37 4.44 16.65
N VAL A 138 11.12 4.59 17.06
CA VAL A 138 10.53 3.83 18.19
C VAL A 138 9.65 2.69 17.70
N ASP A 139 8.92 2.91 16.60
CA ASP A 139 8.00 1.93 16.05
C ASP A 139 7.84 2.11 14.55
N LEU A 140 7.46 1.03 13.87
CA LEU A 140 7.29 0.98 12.42
C LEU A 140 6.21 -0.04 12.05
N LYS A 141 5.13 0.43 11.44
CA LYS A 141 4.18 -0.43 10.74
C LYS A 141 4.49 -0.36 9.25
N GLN A 142 4.99 -1.47 8.71
CA GLN A 142 5.36 -1.53 7.30
C GLN A 142 4.15 -1.38 6.39
N ALA A 143 4.30 -0.58 5.33
CA ALA A 143 3.31 -0.48 4.28
C ALA A 143 3.21 -1.82 3.54
N VAL A 144 2.00 -2.20 3.21
CA VAL A 144 1.77 -3.31 2.28
C VAL A 144 2.20 -2.85 0.89
N LYS A 145 3.24 -3.49 0.36
CA LYS A 145 3.75 -3.20 -0.99
C LYS A 145 3.00 -4.02 -2.04
N PRO A 146 2.85 -3.47 -3.25
CA PRO A 146 2.35 -4.24 -4.37
C PRO A 146 3.15 -5.53 -4.58
N TYR A 147 2.49 -6.61 -4.98
CA TYR A 147 3.16 -7.86 -5.28
C TYR A 147 4.16 -7.69 -6.43
N ASP A 148 5.35 -8.30 -6.29
CA ASP A 148 6.28 -8.42 -7.43
C ASP A 148 5.80 -9.55 -8.35
N VAL A 149 5.36 -9.18 -9.54
CA VAL A 149 4.84 -10.10 -10.56
C VAL A 149 5.72 -10.17 -11.81
N SER A 150 6.89 -9.56 -11.77
CA SER A 150 7.77 -9.37 -12.95
C SER A 150 8.21 -10.67 -13.65
N LYS A 151 8.13 -11.80 -12.95
CA LYS A 151 8.57 -13.12 -13.44
C LYS A 151 7.46 -14.17 -13.41
N LEU A 152 6.19 -13.74 -13.32
CA LEU A 152 5.05 -14.62 -13.15
C LEU A 152 4.16 -14.58 -14.40
N ASP A 153 3.55 -15.73 -14.71
CA ASP A 153 2.65 -15.85 -15.84
C ASP A 153 1.30 -15.21 -15.58
N THR A 154 0.74 -14.60 -16.62
CA THR A 154 -0.57 -13.97 -16.60
C THR A 154 -1.60 -14.88 -17.24
N VAL A 155 -2.69 -15.16 -16.53
CA VAL A 155 -3.89 -15.82 -17.05
C VAL A 155 -4.85 -14.75 -17.54
N LYS A 156 -5.30 -14.86 -18.80
CA LYS A 156 -6.28 -13.95 -19.41
C LYS A 156 -7.63 -14.65 -19.55
N LEU A 157 -8.70 -13.95 -19.25
CA LEU A 157 -10.07 -14.41 -19.44
C LEU A 157 -10.72 -13.70 -20.63
N ASP A 158 -11.71 -14.31 -21.25
CA ASP A 158 -12.42 -13.75 -22.40
C ASP A 158 -13.15 -12.43 -22.09
N SER A 159 -13.46 -12.20 -20.82
CA SER A 159 -14.03 -10.94 -20.31
C SER A 159 -13.08 -9.74 -20.37
N GLY A 160 -11.80 -9.94 -20.72
CA GLY A 160 -10.75 -8.94 -20.65
C GLY A 160 -10.07 -8.83 -19.27
N LEU A 161 -10.62 -9.46 -18.22
CA LEU A 161 -9.96 -9.61 -16.93
C LEU A 161 -8.69 -10.45 -17.08
N SER A 162 -7.65 -10.11 -16.36
CA SER A 162 -6.50 -11.01 -16.22
C SER A 162 -6.05 -11.11 -14.77
N TYR A 163 -5.41 -12.24 -14.44
CA TYR A 163 -4.86 -12.42 -13.10
C TYR A 163 -3.52 -13.14 -13.11
N ILE A 164 -2.77 -12.98 -12.01
CA ILE A 164 -1.47 -13.57 -11.79
C ILE A 164 -1.48 -14.24 -10.42
N ILE A 165 -1.15 -15.52 -10.34
CA ILE A 165 -1.00 -16.25 -9.07
C ILE A 165 0.39 -15.97 -8.53
N VAL A 166 0.47 -15.20 -7.45
CA VAL A 166 1.72 -14.81 -6.79
C VAL A 166 2.19 -15.88 -5.82
N ALA A 167 1.26 -16.48 -5.09
CA ALA A 167 1.51 -17.62 -4.23
C ALA A 167 0.34 -18.58 -4.30
N LYS A 168 0.64 -19.88 -4.41
CA LYS A 168 -0.38 -20.93 -4.47
C LYS A 168 -1.00 -21.16 -3.10
N GLY A 169 -2.33 -21.29 -3.05
CA GLY A 169 -3.07 -21.69 -1.87
C GLY A 169 -3.20 -23.21 -1.73
N LYS A 170 -4.01 -23.62 -0.77
CA LYS A 170 -4.27 -25.04 -0.44
C LYS A 170 -5.77 -25.33 -0.51
N GLY A 171 -6.10 -26.64 -0.66
CA GLY A 171 -7.49 -27.10 -0.72
C GLY A 171 -8.20 -26.75 -2.03
N ASP A 172 -9.52 -26.80 -1.98
CA ASP A 172 -10.38 -26.48 -3.12
C ASP A 172 -10.57 -24.97 -3.23
N GLY A 173 -10.67 -24.48 -4.44
CA GLY A 173 -10.90 -23.05 -4.70
C GLY A 173 -12.34 -22.63 -4.40
N ILE A 174 -12.52 -21.35 -4.06
CA ILE A 174 -13.82 -20.75 -3.79
C ILE A 174 -14.77 -20.87 -4.97
N GLN A 175 -16.02 -21.18 -4.66
CA GLN A 175 -17.13 -21.30 -5.62
C GLN A 175 -18.20 -20.23 -5.36
N VAL A 176 -19.06 -20.02 -6.34
CA VAL A 176 -20.24 -19.16 -6.19
C VAL A 176 -21.12 -19.69 -5.05
N GLY A 177 -21.59 -18.81 -4.18
CA GLY A 177 -22.36 -19.13 -2.98
C GLY A 177 -21.53 -19.31 -1.70
N GLU A 178 -20.20 -19.45 -1.81
CA GLU A 178 -19.31 -19.55 -0.65
C GLU A 178 -18.86 -18.17 -0.15
N LYS A 179 -18.50 -18.08 1.13
CA LYS A 179 -18.09 -16.82 1.74
C LYS A 179 -16.56 -16.70 1.75
N ALA A 180 -16.06 -15.63 1.15
CA ALA A 180 -14.67 -15.25 1.14
C ALA A 180 -14.32 -14.37 2.36
N PHE A 181 -13.16 -14.60 2.96
CA PHE A 181 -12.49 -13.68 3.88
C PHE A 181 -11.11 -13.39 3.30
N LEU A 182 -10.81 -12.13 3.03
CA LEU A 182 -9.60 -11.78 2.34
C LEU A 182 -9.00 -10.44 2.79
N GLN A 183 -7.69 -10.31 2.56
CA GLN A 183 -7.01 -9.02 2.58
C GLN A 183 -6.81 -8.54 1.16
N TYR A 184 -6.85 -7.23 0.96
CA TYR A 184 -6.61 -6.64 -0.34
C TYR A 184 -5.91 -5.28 -0.28
N SER A 185 -5.29 -4.94 -1.39
CA SER A 185 -4.87 -3.57 -1.70
C SER A 185 -5.21 -3.23 -3.14
N GLY A 186 -5.89 -2.12 -3.36
CA GLY A 186 -6.30 -1.62 -4.66
C GLY A 186 -5.41 -0.47 -5.13
N TYR A 187 -4.98 -0.55 -6.38
CA TYR A 187 -4.09 0.40 -7.02
C TYR A 187 -4.63 0.85 -8.37
N PHE A 188 -4.31 2.09 -8.75
CA PHE A 188 -4.37 2.51 -10.14
C PHE A 188 -3.23 1.87 -10.94
N THR A 189 -3.30 1.93 -12.26
CA THR A 189 -2.27 1.35 -13.14
C THR A 189 -0.90 2.05 -13.05
N ASP A 190 -0.86 3.27 -12.50
CA ASP A 190 0.36 3.99 -12.17
C ASP A 190 1.01 3.55 -10.84
N GLY A 191 0.38 2.59 -10.15
CA GLY A 191 0.83 2.04 -8.87
C GLY A 191 0.37 2.83 -7.64
N LYS A 192 -0.38 3.93 -7.80
CA LYS A 192 -0.92 4.69 -6.68
C LYS A 192 -2.04 3.91 -6.00
N LYS A 193 -1.87 3.63 -4.70
CA LYS A 193 -2.89 2.96 -3.88
C LYS A 193 -4.09 3.88 -3.65
N PHE A 194 -5.31 3.36 -3.81
CA PHE A 194 -6.55 4.07 -3.52
C PHE A 194 -7.35 3.46 -2.35
N ASP A 195 -7.16 2.16 -2.06
CA ASP A 195 -7.87 1.49 -0.97
C ASP A 195 -7.08 0.28 -0.48
N SER A 196 -7.27 -0.12 0.79
CA SER A 196 -6.69 -1.35 1.35
C SER A 196 -7.38 -1.75 2.65
N SER A 197 -7.66 -3.03 2.85
CA SER A 197 -8.12 -3.58 4.12
C SER A 197 -7.10 -3.37 5.25
N HIS A 198 -5.81 -3.33 4.91
CA HIS A 198 -4.73 -3.09 5.87
C HIS A 198 -4.76 -1.67 6.45
N ASP A 199 -5.29 -0.67 5.70
CA ASP A 199 -5.40 0.71 6.16
C ASP A 199 -6.53 0.87 7.19
N ASN A 200 -7.50 -0.07 7.21
CA ASN A 200 -8.64 -0.12 8.10
C ASN A 200 -8.43 -1.08 9.29
N GLY A 201 -7.22 -1.12 9.83
CA GLY A 201 -6.87 -1.96 10.98
C GLY A 201 -6.55 -3.41 10.64
N GLY A 202 -6.46 -3.77 9.36
CA GLY A 202 -6.13 -5.12 8.91
C GLY A 202 -7.26 -6.14 9.15
N LYS A 203 -8.50 -5.67 9.33
CA LYS A 203 -9.66 -6.56 9.41
C LYS A 203 -9.93 -7.16 8.03
N SER A 204 -10.16 -8.48 7.98
CA SER A 204 -10.55 -9.16 6.75
C SER A 204 -11.79 -8.53 6.14
N PHE A 205 -11.77 -8.33 4.85
CA PHE A 205 -12.97 -8.00 4.08
C PHE A 205 -13.68 -9.31 3.73
N ASP A 206 -14.98 -9.39 4.01
CA ASP A 206 -15.74 -10.61 3.80
C ASP A 206 -17.02 -10.37 2.99
N PHE A 207 -17.34 -11.31 2.10
CA PHE A 207 -18.56 -11.33 1.31
C PHE A 207 -18.85 -12.72 0.73
N ILE A 208 -20.08 -12.94 0.28
CA ILE A 208 -20.48 -14.18 -0.42
C ILE A 208 -20.29 -13.96 -1.92
N LEU A 209 -19.47 -14.81 -2.56
CA LEU A 209 -19.20 -14.77 -3.99
C LEU A 209 -20.49 -15.07 -4.79
N GLY A 210 -20.77 -14.31 -5.85
CA GLY A 210 -21.96 -14.44 -6.68
C GLY A 210 -23.18 -13.64 -6.17
N ARG A 211 -23.01 -12.80 -5.13
CA ARG A 211 -24.08 -11.92 -4.63
C ARG A 211 -23.99 -10.48 -5.14
N HIS A 212 -23.09 -10.21 -6.10
CA HIS A 212 -22.87 -8.90 -6.71
C HIS A 212 -22.67 -7.76 -5.68
N ARG A 213 -21.99 -8.08 -4.54
CA ARG A 213 -21.65 -7.11 -3.50
C ARG A 213 -20.33 -6.42 -3.77
N VAL A 214 -19.57 -6.91 -4.73
CA VAL A 214 -18.28 -6.40 -5.19
C VAL A 214 -18.34 -6.15 -6.69
N ILE A 215 -17.30 -5.55 -7.27
CA ILE A 215 -17.20 -5.33 -8.71
C ILE A 215 -17.14 -6.65 -9.47
N ASP A 216 -17.62 -6.68 -10.70
CA ASP A 216 -17.68 -7.89 -11.55
C ASP A 216 -16.30 -8.52 -11.74
N GLY A 217 -15.26 -7.71 -11.82
CA GLY A 217 -13.87 -8.18 -11.87
C GLY A 217 -13.46 -9.04 -10.68
N TRP A 218 -14.02 -8.79 -9.49
CA TRP A 218 -13.79 -9.63 -8.31
C TRP A 218 -14.67 -10.88 -8.35
N GLU A 219 -15.94 -10.75 -8.74
CA GLU A 219 -16.85 -11.90 -8.89
C GLU A 219 -16.27 -12.96 -9.84
N LEU A 220 -15.65 -12.52 -10.94
CA LEU A 220 -15.01 -13.40 -11.90
C LEU A 220 -13.59 -13.84 -11.47
N GLY A 221 -12.80 -12.90 -10.97
CA GLY A 221 -11.37 -13.09 -10.72
C GLY A 221 -11.05 -13.92 -9.49
N LEU A 222 -11.99 -14.06 -8.56
CA LEU A 222 -11.80 -14.86 -7.34
C LEU A 222 -12.26 -16.31 -7.49
N ILE A 223 -13.07 -16.64 -8.49
CA ILE A 223 -13.49 -18.03 -8.71
C ILE A 223 -12.25 -18.95 -8.75
N GLY A 224 -12.32 -20.04 -8.00
CA GLY A 224 -11.24 -21.02 -7.92
C GLY A 224 -10.02 -20.59 -7.11
N MET A 225 -10.01 -19.38 -6.51
CA MET A 225 -8.95 -18.94 -5.60
C MET A 225 -8.99 -19.75 -4.31
N LYS A 226 -7.83 -20.19 -3.82
CA LYS A 226 -7.70 -21.11 -2.68
C LYS A 226 -7.29 -20.39 -1.41
N GLU A 227 -7.54 -21.01 -0.25
CA GLU A 227 -7.05 -20.47 1.02
C GLU A 227 -5.52 -20.34 1.04
N GLY A 228 -5.01 -19.19 1.49
CA GLY A 228 -3.60 -18.84 1.47
C GLY A 228 -3.07 -18.44 0.10
N GLU A 229 -3.90 -18.44 -0.95
CA GLU A 229 -3.47 -17.97 -2.27
C GLU A 229 -3.34 -16.45 -2.28
N LYS A 230 -2.27 -15.97 -2.94
CA LYS A 230 -2.08 -14.57 -3.27
C LYS A 230 -2.24 -14.39 -4.77
N ARG A 231 -3.12 -13.50 -5.16
CA ARG A 231 -3.46 -13.25 -6.56
C ARG A 231 -3.48 -11.75 -6.84
N ARG A 232 -2.89 -11.35 -7.97
CA ARG A 232 -3.11 -10.03 -8.55
C ARG A 232 -4.18 -10.12 -9.61
N LEU A 233 -5.18 -9.23 -9.51
CA LEU A 233 -6.18 -9.03 -10.57
C LEU A 233 -5.87 -7.73 -11.31
N ASN A 234 -5.89 -7.77 -12.65
CA ASN A 234 -5.92 -6.58 -13.49
C ASN A 234 -7.34 -6.46 -14.05
N VAL A 235 -8.08 -5.48 -13.57
CA VAL A 235 -9.51 -5.34 -13.78
C VAL A 235 -9.77 -4.18 -14.75
N PRO A 236 -10.25 -4.44 -15.97
CA PRO A 236 -10.66 -3.37 -16.86
C PRO A 236 -11.79 -2.53 -16.24
N TYR A 237 -11.84 -1.25 -16.57
CA TYR A 237 -12.83 -0.32 -16.01
C TYR A 237 -14.28 -0.80 -16.19
N ALA A 238 -14.59 -1.50 -17.29
CA ALA A 238 -15.91 -2.06 -17.57
C ALA A 238 -16.35 -3.12 -16.56
N LEU A 239 -15.41 -3.83 -15.94
CA LEU A 239 -15.64 -4.82 -14.87
C LEU A 239 -15.38 -4.23 -13.47
N ALA A 240 -15.13 -2.92 -13.39
CA ALA A 240 -14.90 -2.16 -12.15
C ALA A 240 -16.01 -1.13 -11.93
N TYR A 241 -15.69 0.16 -12.02
CA TYR A 241 -16.64 1.25 -11.75
C TYR A 241 -17.11 1.96 -13.03
N GLY A 242 -16.83 1.41 -14.19
CA GLY A 242 -17.39 1.78 -15.50
C GLY A 242 -17.02 3.19 -15.99
N GLU A 243 -17.94 3.71 -16.81
CA GLU A 243 -17.82 5.02 -17.46
C GLU A 243 -17.85 6.20 -16.49
N ASN A 244 -18.49 6.02 -15.33
CA ASN A 244 -18.74 7.12 -14.38
C ASN A 244 -17.71 7.18 -13.24
N GLY A 245 -16.99 6.09 -12.96
CA GLY A 245 -16.12 5.97 -11.80
C GLY A 245 -16.88 6.01 -10.46
N ARG A 246 -16.13 6.12 -9.37
CA ARG A 246 -16.63 6.29 -7.99
C ARG A 246 -15.55 6.92 -7.15
N GLN A 247 -15.84 8.00 -6.43
CA GLN A 247 -14.84 8.62 -5.54
C GLN A 247 -14.12 7.59 -4.66
N PRO A 248 -12.78 7.52 -4.62
CA PRO A 248 -11.82 8.39 -5.30
C PRO A 248 -11.39 7.95 -6.72
N ILE A 249 -12.09 6.97 -7.33
CA ILE A 249 -11.73 6.35 -8.61
C ILE A 249 -12.33 7.16 -9.77
N PRO A 250 -11.49 7.73 -10.67
CA PRO A 250 -11.96 8.47 -11.83
C PRO A 250 -12.75 7.60 -12.82
N PRO A 251 -13.53 8.21 -13.73
CA PRO A 251 -14.14 7.52 -14.87
C PRO A 251 -13.13 6.71 -15.69
N LYS A 252 -13.56 5.55 -16.20
CA LYS A 252 -12.77 4.67 -17.10
C LYS A 252 -11.40 4.27 -16.54
N SER A 253 -11.31 4.07 -15.24
CA SER A 253 -10.06 3.65 -14.59
C SER A 253 -9.95 2.14 -14.58
N ASP A 254 -8.94 1.60 -15.26
CA ASP A 254 -8.50 0.23 -15.02
C ASP A 254 -7.83 0.12 -13.67
N LEU A 255 -8.09 -0.97 -12.96
CA LEU A 255 -7.64 -1.14 -11.59
C LEU A 255 -6.81 -2.40 -11.43
N VAL A 256 -5.90 -2.36 -10.44
CA VAL A 256 -5.08 -3.50 -10.03
C VAL A 256 -5.39 -3.81 -8.58
N PHE A 257 -5.65 -5.09 -8.27
CA PHE A 257 -5.86 -5.53 -6.89
C PHE A 257 -4.90 -6.65 -6.54
N ASP A 258 -4.19 -6.48 -5.45
CA ASP A 258 -3.44 -7.55 -4.79
C ASP A 258 -4.31 -8.12 -3.68
N ILE A 259 -4.62 -9.42 -3.77
CA ILE A 259 -5.60 -10.09 -2.92
C ILE A 259 -4.93 -11.32 -2.28
N GLU A 260 -5.13 -11.49 -0.98
CA GLU A 260 -4.80 -12.70 -0.23
C GLU A 260 -6.07 -13.33 0.33
N MET A 261 -6.38 -14.56 -0.06
CA MET A 261 -7.50 -15.32 0.48
C MET A 261 -7.11 -15.91 1.83
N GLU A 262 -7.66 -15.39 2.91
CA GLU A 262 -7.35 -15.87 4.26
C GLU A 262 -8.15 -17.11 4.63
N LYS A 263 -9.45 -17.13 4.29
CA LYS A 263 -10.38 -18.22 4.63
C LYS A 263 -11.51 -18.30 3.62
N ILE A 264 -11.98 -19.49 3.36
CA ILE A 264 -13.21 -19.78 2.62
C ILE A 264 -14.17 -20.48 3.59
N GLU A 265 -15.34 -19.88 3.79
CA GLU A 265 -16.41 -20.52 4.56
C GLU A 265 -17.42 -21.11 3.58
N ARG A 266 -17.53 -22.44 3.66
CA ARG A 266 -18.47 -23.18 2.82
C ARG A 266 -19.83 -23.12 3.49
N ILE A 267 -20.82 -22.66 2.72
CA ILE A 267 -22.19 -22.57 3.21
C ILE A 267 -22.88 -23.85 2.76
N ASP A 268 -23.17 -24.71 3.71
CA ASP A 268 -23.98 -25.91 3.45
C ASP A 268 -25.45 -25.46 3.26
N TYR A 269 -25.84 -25.38 2.01
CA TYR A 269 -27.26 -25.24 1.69
C TYR A 269 -27.94 -26.60 1.85
N PRO A 270 -29.14 -26.65 2.45
CA PRO A 270 -29.88 -27.91 2.54
C PRO A 270 -30.10 -28.47 1.13
N GLN A 271 -29.62 -29.68 0.91
CA GLN A 271 -29.86 -30.41 -0.32
C GLN A 271 -31.26 -31.03 -0.25
N PHE A 272 -32.12 -30.63 -1.14
CA PHE A 272 -33.45 -31.21 -1.24
C PHE A 272 -33.42 -32.37 -2.24
N ASP A 273 -34.03 -33.51 -1.86
CA ASP A 273 -34.28 -34.59 -2.81
C ASP A 273 -35.42 -34.16 -3.73
N LEU A 274 -35.06 -33.96 -4.99
CA LEU A 274 -35.97 -33.55 -6.05
C LEU A 274 -36.42 -34.74 -6.93
N ALA A 275 -35.95 -35.97 -6.62
CA ALA A 275 -36.30 -37.15 -7.39
C ALA A 275 -37.82 -37.37 -7.33
N GLY A 276 -38.43 -37.53 -8.51
CA GLY A 276 -39.89 -37.72 -8.64
C GLY A 276 -40.75 -36.51 -8.34
N LYS A 277 -40.17 -35.32 -8.19
CA LYS A 277 -40.89 -34.06 -8.01
C LYS A 277 -41.21 -33.42 -9.35
N ASP A 278 -42.43 -32.87 -9.50
CA ASP A 278 -42.86 -32.20 -10.71
C ASP A 278 -42.25 -30.81 -10.87
N THR A 279 -41.86 -30.47 -12.09
CA THR A 279 -41.43 -29.13 -12.43
C THR A 279 -42.66 -28.29 -12.84
N ILE A 280 -42.87 -27.20 -12.13
CA ILE A 280 -43.93 -26.22 -12.44
C ILE A 280 -43.32 -25.12 -13.30
N THR A 281 -43.97 -24.85 -14.46
CA THR A 281 -43.55 -23.76 -15.36
C THR A 281 -44.61 -22.66 -15.31
N LEU A 282 -44.18 -21.44 -14.99
CA LEU A 282 -45.06 -20.27 -15.03
C LEU A 282 -45.18 -19.68 -16.44
N PRO A 283 -46.22 -18.85 -16.71
CA PRO A 283 -46.35 -18.14 -17.97
C PRO A 283 -45.17 -17.28 -18.37
N SER A 284 -44.37 -16.81 -17.37
CA SER A 284 -43.14 -16.05 -17.57
C SER A 284 -41.97 -16.89 -18.06
N GLY A 285 -42.12 -18.23 -18.16
CA GLY A 285 -41.02 -19.14 -18.46
C GLY A 285 -40.20 -19.59 -17.27
N LEU A 286 -40.42 -19.03 -16.08
CA LEU A 286 -39.76 -19.46 -14.85
C LEU A 286 -40.18 -20.90 -14.52
N LYS A 287 -39.20 -21.76 -14.22
CA LYS A 287 -39.41 -23.14 -13.79
C LYS A 287 -38.94 -23.29 -12.33
N TYR A 288 -39.75 -23.98 -11.54
CA TYR A 288 -39.40 -24.29 -10.15
C TYR A 288 -39.94 -25.66 -9.73
N ILE A 289 -39.34 -26.22 -8.68
CA ILE A 289 -39.74 -27.48 -8.08
C ILE A 289 -39.99 -27.23 -6.59
N VAL A 290 -41.15 -27.67 -6.09
CA VAL A 290 -41.42 -27.60 -4.65
C VAL A 290 -40.80 -28.82 -3.99
N ALA A 291 -39.66 -28.60 -3.33
CA ALA A 291 -38.92 -29.67 -2.63
C ALA A 291 -39.67 -30.18 -1.39
N LEU A 292 -40.23 -29.25 -0.62
CA LEU A 292 -41.06 -29.54 0.59
C LEU A 292 -42.23 -28.56 0.60
N ALA A 293 -43.47 -29.07 0.57
CA ALA A 293 -44.63 -28.27 0.78
C ALA A 293 -44.96 -28.19 2.25
N THR A 294 -45.30 -27.01 2.73
CA THR A 294 -45.80 -26.76 4.10
C THR A 294 -47.19 -26.16 4.08
N ASP A 295 -47.92 -26.27 5.19
CA ASP A 295 -49.23 -25.66 5.36
C ASP A 295 -49.17 -24.18 5.78
N GLY A 296 -48.02 -23.56 5.73
CA GLY A 296 -47.79 -22.15 6.07
C GLY A 296 -48.45 -21.17 5.09
N GLU A 297 -48.52 -19.92 5.46
CA GLU A 297 -49.02 -18.83 4.62
C GLU A 297 -48.18 -18.70 3.34
N LYS A 298 -48.83 -18.41 2.24
CA LYS A 298 -48.16 -18.15 0.97
C LYS A 298 -47.53 -16.74 1.01
N VAL A 299 -46.27 -16.63 0.60
CA VAL A 299 -45.63 -15.35 0.38
C VAL A 299 -46.34 -14.61 -0.75
N LEU A 300 -46.76 -13.37 -0.48
CA LEU A 300 -47.39 -12.48 -1.44
C LEU A 300 -46.35 -11.48 -2.00
N PRO A 301 -46.65 -10.85 -3.16
CA PRO A 301 -45.85 -9.74 -3.62
C PRO A 301 -45.75 -8.65 -2.55
N HIS A 302 -44.53 -8.21 -2.24
CA HIS A 302 -44.18 -7.23 -1.21
C HIS A 302 -44.03 -7.76 0.23
N ASP A 303 -44.20 -9.05 0.50
CA ASP A 303 -43.84 -9.61 1.80
C ASP A 303 -42.30 -9.61 1.97
N GLU A 304 -41.83 -9.26 3.16
CA GLU A 304 -40.43 -9.44 3.54
C GLU A 304 -40.19 -10.91 3.90
N VAL A 305 -39.24 -11.53 3.21
CA VAL A 305 -38.81 -12.90 3.50
C VAL A 305 -37.53 -12.79 4.36
N ILE A 306 -37.61 -13.23 5.59
CA ILE A 306 -36.50 -13.23 6.56
C ILE A 306 -35.69 -14.53 6.40
#